data_de8cc883d53e6d9fd821154d775788b1
#
_entry.id   de8cc883d53e6d9fd821154d775788b1
#
_cell.length_a   1.000
_cell.length_b   1.000
_cell.length_c   1.000
_cell.angle_alpha   90.00
_cell.angle_beta   90.00
_cell.angle_gamma   90.00
#
_symmetry.space_group_name_H-M   'P 1'
#
loop_
_entity.id
_entity.type
_entity.pdbx_description
1 polymer ?
#
loop_
_entity_poly.entity_id
_entity_poly.type
_entity_poly.pdbx_seq_one_letter_code
_entity_poly.pdbx_strand_id
1 'polypeptide(L)'
;MTATVAVLGANLCGWIAAAALARRLPRESYRVVVIDDGTGGDGLGDFAPVIAVPPALAGFHADLGLDATTLVRMTGGGHALGVAFGGWRADGAAAFLSYGETGAPLEGIAFHQLAGRLRAAGHPVRLADHALSAIAAQAGRFAPGAPIAHALHLPVAPYEALLRKAAMRAGAERASADFVDAEIAANGIVERLTLADGTAVQPWLVLDCSGTDARIASRTSPASEDWSGWLPCDRTHAETVPAQGAPPPYTQVDAQDTGWTATWPLDGADVRLTCSIGGTGKPFRAARRVEAWRGNCVALGAAAGLLEPLHPTALTLLLRSLAQLIQLWPAGPQAPVEAAAFNRTVAAALQGARDFLIAHYAVAGRAGALWDDRRTASLPGPLAAKHDLFAARGRLPMYDDEVFEEEDWAVMFDAMGLMPRRYDARADIVTLAAIERHLAGQRARVIAQVRALPPYAQAMAALRARA
;
A
#
# COMPACT_ATOMS: atom_id res chain seq x y z
N MET A 1 34.94 14.35 7.28
CA MET A 1 34.27 13.44 8.23
C MET A 1 33.06 12.84 7.53
N THR A 2 32.84 11.53 7.65
CA THR A 2 31.66 10.86 7.07
C THR A 2 30.42 11.26 7.85
N ALA A 3 29.37 11.73 7.17
CA ALA A 3 28.11 12.15 7.77
C ALA A 3 27.29 10.92 8.23
N THR A 4 26.79 10.91 9.46
CA THR A 4 25.98 9.78 9.97
C THR A 4 24.51 10.01 9.71
N VAL A 5 23.91 9.12 8.93
CA VAL A 5 22.46 9.00 8.75
C VAL A 5 21.96 7.95 9.73
N ALA A 6 21.27 8.38 10.78
CA ALA A 6 20.72 7.50 11.79
C ALA A 6 19.30 7.06 11.38
N VAL A 7 19.04 5.76 11.35
CA VAL A 7 17.72 5.17 11.12
C VAL A 7 17.23 4.62 12.46
N LEU A 8 16.26 5.26 13.08
CA LEU A 8 15.67 4.83 14.34
C LEU A 8 14.52 3.87 14.10
N GLY A 9 14.66 2.65 14.58
CA GLY A 9 13.77 1.51 14.36
C GLY A 9 14.48 0.40 13.59
N ALA A 10 14.94 -0.65 14.31
CA ALA A 10 15.54 -1.84 13.70
C ALA A 10 14.47 -2.84 13.26
N ASN A 11 13.48 -2.36 12.54
CA ASN A 11 12.25 -3.01 12.11
C ASN A 11 12.12 -3.00 10.58
N LEU A 12 11.02 -3.52 10.05
CA LEU A 12 10.80 -3.62 8.60
C LEU A 12 10.92 -2.26 7.90
N CYS A 13 10.28 -1.20 8.44
CA CYS A 13 10.37 0.17 7.90
C CYS A 13 11.82 0.66 7.87
N GLY A 14 12.53 0.54 8.98
CA GLY A 14 13.93 0.98 9.10
C GLY A 14 14.88 0.21 8.20
N TRP A 15 14.72 -1.10 8.06
CA TRP A 15 15.56 -1.89 7.16
C TRP A 15 15.31 -1.61 5.68
N ILE A 16 14.07 -1.30 5.28
CA ILE A 16 13.77 -0.79 3.93
C ILE A 16 14.47 0.54 3.69
N ALA A 17 14.35 1.48 4.65
CA ALA A 17 15.00 2.79 4.55
C ALA A 17 16.51 2.67 4.48
N ALA A 18 17.11 1.86 5.35
CA ALA A 18 18.56 1.61 5.36
C ALA A 18 19.05 0.96 4.07
N ALA A 19 18.32 -0.02 3.53
CA ALA A 19 18.67 -0.67 2.26
C ALA A 19 18.63 0.31 1.09
N ALA A 20 17.55 1.13 1.01
CA ALA A 20 17.40 2.14 -0.04
C ALA A 20 18.54 3.17 -0.02
N LEU A 21 18.90 3.68 1.17
CA LEU A 21 19.95 4.69 1.31
C LEU A 21 21.36 4.11 1.10
N ALA A 22 21.67 2.96 1.71
CA ALA A 22 22.99 2.35 1.58
C ALA A 22 23.33 1.95 0.13
N ARG A 23 22.30 1.74 -0.71
CA ARG A 23 22.47 1.49 -2.16
C ARG A 23 22.70 2.75 -2.99
N ARG A 24 22.25 3.89 -2.52
CA ARG A 24 22.21 5.14 -3.31
C ARG A 24 23.21 6.19 -2.84
N LEU A 25 23.59 6.17 -1.55
CA LEU A 25 24.51 7.15 -1.01
C LEU A 25 25.98 6.70 -1.17
N PRO A 26 26.91 7.64 -1.49
CA PRO A 26 28.35 7.33 -1.52
C PRO A 26 28.86 7.02 -0.11
N ARG A 27 29.45 5.84 0.08
CA ARG A 27 29.90 5.32 1.38
C ARG A 27 31.06 6.14 1.98
N GLU A 28 31.84 6.80 1.17
CA GLU A 28 32.91 7.71 1.61
C GLU A 28 32.35 8.98 2.24
N SER A 29 31.12 9.37 1.89
CA SER A 29 30.47 10.59 2.39
C SER A 29 29.46 10.32 3.48
N TYR A 30 28.78 9.18 3.44
CA TYR A 30 27.67 8.85 4.33
C TYR A 30 27.80 7.47 4.93
N ARG A 31 27.49 7.38 6.22
CA ARG A 31 27.37 6.15 7.00
C ARG A 31 25.93 5.99 7.45
N VAL A 32 25.27 4.91 7.05
CA VAL A 32 23.89 4.59 7.43
C VAL A 32 23.90 3.64 8.62
N VAL A 33 23.40 4.10 9.77
CA VAL A 33 23.39 3.35 11.03
C VAL A 33 21.96 3.13 11.50
N VAL A 34 21.53 1.88 11.57
CA VAL A 34 20.24 1.47 12.13
C VAL A 34 20.37 1.30 13.64
N ILE A 35 19.52 1.99 14.38
CA ILE A 35 19.47 1.99 15.85
C ILE A 35 18.14 1.37 16.27
N ASP A 36 18.18 0.36 17.13
CA ASP A 36 16.97 -0.24 17.66
C ASP A 36 16.27 0.76 18.60
N ASP A 37 14.96 0.90 18.46
CA ASP A 37 14.14 1.78 19.31
C ASP A 37 13.54 1.04 20.51
N GLY A 38 13.74 -0.28 20.59
CA GLY A 38 13.26 -1.14 21.66
C GLY A 38 11.75 -1.41 21.63
N THR A 39 11.02 -1.02 20.57
CA THR A 39 9.56 -1.19 20.49
C THR A 39 9.13 -2.52 19.87
N GLY A 40 9.98 -3.12 19.02
CA GLY A 40 9.77 -4.45 18.44
C GLY A 40 8.65 -4.56 17.40
N GLY A 41 8.15 -3.44 16.87
CA GLY A 41 7.12 -3.42 15.82
C GLY A 41 7.69 -3.50 14.39
N ASP A 42 6.81 -3.40 13.36
CA ASP A 42 7.19 -3.36 11.93
C ASP A 42 7.46 -1.94 11.41
N GLY A 43 7.15 -0.92 12.21
CA GLY A 43 7.27 0.49 11.85
C GLY A 43 6.21 0.99 10.87
N LEU A 44 5.24 0.15 10.48
CA LEU A 44 4.21 0.43 9.48
C LEU A 44 2.78 0.39 10.04
N GLY A 45 2.65 0.12 11.34
CA GLY A 45 1.37 0.07 12.07
C GLY A 45 1.20 -1.18 12.92
N ASP A 46 2.00 -2.21 12.72
CA ASP A 46 2.01 -3.46 13.51
C ASP A 46 0.61 -4.13 13.56
N PHE A 47 -0.06 -4.14 12.42
CA PHE A 47 -1.43 -4.62 12.34
C PHE A 47 -1.53 -6.14 12.35
N ALA A 48 -0.61 -6.82 11.67
CA ALA A 48 -0.63 -8.28 11.52
C ALA A 48 0.77 -8.85 11.31
N PRO A 49 0.99 -10.16 11.58
CA PRO A 49 2.27 -10.82 11.32
C PRO A 49 2.55 -11.06 9.83
N VAL A 50 1.65 -10.66 8.95
CA VAL A 50 1.77 -10.71 7.48
C VAL A 50 1.54 -9.33 6.91
N ILE A 51 2.32 -8.98 5.89
CA ILE A 51 2.15 -7.75 5.14
C ILE A 51 1.89 -8.05 3.66
N ALA A 52 0.98 -7.31 3.06
CA ALA A 52 0.79 -7.33 1.61
C ALA A 52 1.80 -6.38 0.95
N VAL A 53 2.60 -6.92 0.05
CA VAL A 53 3.65 -6.21 -0.69
C VAL A 53 3.15 -5.94 -2.11
N PRO A 54 2.80 -4.70 -2.47
CA PRO A 54 2.20 -4.39 -3.76
C PRO A 54 3.19 -4.53 -4.92
N PRO A 55 2.71 -4.66 -6.18
CA PRO A 55 3.56 -4.79 -7.37
C PRO A 55 4.58 -3.65 -7.52
N ALA A 56 4.25 -2.45 -7.04
CA ALA A 56 5.12 -1.27 -7.09
C ALA A 56 6.48 -1.47 -6.41
N LEU A 57 6.61 -2.45 -5.47
CA LEU A 57 7.88 -2.76 -4.81
C LEU A 57 8.81 -3.67 -5.63
N ALA A 58 8.36 -4.22 -6.75
CA ALA A 58 9.16 -5.17 -7.54
C ALA A 58 10.51 -4.58 -7.98
N GLY A 59 10.54 -3.31 -8.40
CA GLY A 59 11.78 -2.61 -8.76
C GLY A 59 12.74 -2.46 -7.58
N PHE A 60 12.24 -2.09 -6.40
CA PHE A 60 13.03 -2.01 -5.18
C PHE A 60 13.64 -3.36 -4.79
N HIS A 61 12.86 -4.43 -4.88
CA HIS A 61 13.37 -5.78 -4.59
C HIS A 61 14.43 -6.21 -5.61
N ALA A 62 14.21 -5.93 -6.90
CA ALA A 62 15.18 -6.24 -7.95
C ALA A 62 16.53 -5.51 -7.72
N ASP A 63 16.49 -4.25 -7.29
CA ASP A 63 17.70 -3.47 -6.90
C ASP A 63 18.47 -4.14 -5.76
N LEU A 64 17.79 -4.91 -4.90
CA LEU A 64 18.40 -5.68 -3.80
C LEU A 64 18.79 -7.12 -4.19
N GLY A 65 18.49 -7.54 -5.43
CA GLY A 65 18.68 -8.91 -5.90
C GLY A 65 17.67 -9.89 -5.32
N LEU A 66 16.49 -9.42 -4.99
CA LEU A 66 15.36 -10.19 -4.44
C LEU A 66 14.23 -10.23 -5.47
N ASP A 67 13.98 -11.36 -6.11
CA ASP A 67 12.80 -11.54 -6.95
C ASP A 67 11.61 -12.08 -6.15
N ALA A 68 10.40 -11.95 -6.71
CA ALA A 68 9.17 -12.39 -6.05
C ALA A 68 9.17 -13.88 -5.68
N THR A 69 9.75 -14.72 -6.54
CA THR A 69 9.86 -16.16 -6.32
C THR A 69 10.74 -16.49 -5.12
N THR A 70 11.90 -15.82 -5.05
CA THR A 70 12.83 -15.94 -3.91
C THR A 70 12.19 -15.45 -2.62
N LEU A 71 11.50 -14.29 -2.64
CA LEU A 71 10.81 -13.76 -1.47
C LEU A 71 9.77 -14.74 -0.95
N VAL A 72 8.85 -15.21 -1.79
CA VAL A 72 7.81 -16.16 -1.41
C VAL A 72 8.39 -17.46 -0.86
N ARG A 73 9.41 -18.02 -1.54
CA ARG A 73 10.05 -19.27 -1.13
C ARG A 73 10.74 -19.13 0.24
N MET A 74 11.50 -18.05 0.46
CA MET A 74 12.29 -17.87 1.67
C MET A 74 11.47 -17.43 2.89
N THR A 75 10.29 -16.84 2.66
CA THR A 75 9.44 -16.36 3.75
C THR A 75 8.28 -17.29 4.07
N GLY A 76 7.98 -18.27 3.21
CA GLY A 76 6.74 -19.04 3.30
C GLY A 76 5.50 -18.26 2.86
N GLY A 77 5.69 -17.20 2.10
CA GLY A 77 4.64 -16.31 1.64
C GLY A 77 3.77 -16.88 0.52
N GLY A 78 2.91 -16.02 -0.04
CA GLY A 78 2.01 -16.30 -1.14
C GLY A 78 1.91 -15.16 -2.14
N HIS A 79 1.12 -15.36 -3.20
CA HIS A 79 0.84 -14.36 -4.22
C HIS A 79 -0.62 -13.93 -4.15
N ALA A 80 -0.89 -12.65 -4.46
CA ALA A 80 -2.23 -12.12 -4.57
C ALA A 80 -2.41 -11.37 -5.89
N LEU A 81 -3.40 -11.77 -6.68
CA LEU A 81 -3.73 -11.17 -7.98
C LEU A 81 -4.68 -9.98 -7.87
N GLY A 82 -5.20 -9.73 -6.66
CA GLY A 82 -6.11 -8.65 -6.34
C GLY A 82 -6.69 -8.80 -4.94
N VAL A 83 -7.73 -8.03 -4.70
CA VAL A 83 -8.48 -8.03 -3.44
C VAL A 83 -9.96 -8.30 -3.74
N ALA A 84 -10.52 -9.33 -3.12
CA ALA A 84 -11.94 -9.66 -3.19
C ALA A 84 -12.68 -9.03 -2.00
N PHE A 85 -13.77 -8.32 -2.25
CA PHE A 85 -14.59 -7.66 -1.24
C PHE A 85 -15.94 -8.37 -1.13
N GLY A 86 -16.18 -9.01 0.02
CA GLY A 86 -17.43 -9.70 0.34
C GLY A 86 -18.35 -8.85 1.22
N GLY A 87 -19.66 -8.79 0.90
CA GLY A 87 -20.65 -8.10 1.72
C GLY A 87 -20.58 -6.56 1.71
N TRP A 88 -19.80 -5.95 0.79
CA TRP A 88 -19.73 -4.48 0.63
C TRP A 88 -20.83 -3.92 -0.23
N ARG A 89 -21.36 -4.70 -1.17
CA ARG A 89 -22.38 -4.27 -2.12
C ARG A 89 -23.79 -4.57 -1.63
N ALA A 90 -24.77 -3.72 -2.02
CA ALA A 90 -26.18 -3.92 -1.70
C ALA A 90 -26.77 -5.20 -2.32
N ASP A 91 -26.31 -5.58 -3.52
CA ASP A 91 -26.78 -6.76 -4.25
C ASP A 91 -26.15 -8.08 -3.77
N GLY A 92 -25.28 -8.02 -2.74
CA GLY A 92 -24.57 -9.18 -2.21
C GLY A 92 -23.48 -9.76 -3.13
N ALA A 93 -23.28 -9.19 -4.32
CA ALA A 93 -22.24 -9.63 -5.23
C ALA A 93 -20.86 -9.30 -4.65
N ALA A 94 -19.88 -10.21 -4.86
CA ALA A 94 -18.50 -9.90 -4.53
C ALA A 94 -17.92 -8.87 -5.52
N ALA A 95 -17.18 -7.90 -4.99
CA ALA A 95 -16.37 -7.01 -5.79
C ALA A 95 -14.94 -7.54 -5.87
N PHE A 96 -14.24 -7.29 -6.97
CA PHE A 96 -12.85 -7.70 -7.13
C PHE A 96 -12.03 -6.56 -7.71
N LEU A 97 -11.02 -6.12 -6.97
CA LEU A 97 -10.03 -5.14 -7.40
C LEU A 97 -8.76 -5.89 -7.83
N SER A 98 -8.55 -5.96 -9.13
CA SER A 98 -7.40 -6.65 -9.72
C SER A 98 -6.14 -5.78 -9.69
N TYR A 99 -4.98 -6.38 -9.55
CA TYR A 99 -3.72 -5.70 -9.85
C TYR A 99 -3.46 -5.71 -11.37
N GLY A 100 -2.87 -4.61 -11.87
CA GLY A 100 -2.53 -4.44 -13.29
C GLY A 100 -3.70 -4.03 -14.17
N GLU A 101 -3.44 -4.02 -15.46
CA GLU A 101 -4.36 -3.47 -16.46
C GLU A 101 -5.66 -4.27 -16.58
N THR A 102 -6.77 -3.56 -16.71
CA THR A 102 -8.11 -4.14 -16.88
C THR A 102 -8.44 -4.35 -18.35
N GLY A 103 -7.96 -3.47 -19.22
CA GLY A 103 -8.17 -3.59 -20.66
C GLY A 103 -7.47 -2.47 -21.42
N ALA A 104 -7.18 -2.73 -22.71
CA ALA A 104 -6.49 -1.74 -23.53
C ALA A 104 -7.44 -0.65 -24.04
N PRO A 105 -6.99 0.61 -24.14
CA PRO A 105 -7.74 1.68 -24.77
C PRO A 105 -7.95 1.39 -26.27
N LEU A 106 -8.95 2.06 -26.88
CA LEU A 106 -9.19 2.02 -28.32
C LEU A 106 -9.37 3.45 -28.82
N GLU A 107 -8.62 3.82 -29.87
CA GLU A 107 -8.62 5.18 -30.44
C GLU A 107 -8.38 6.29 -29.40
N GLY A 108 -7.51 6.02 -28.41
CA GLY A 108 -7.22 6.95 -27.31
C GLY A 108 -8.33 7.10 -26.27
N ILE A 109 -9.39 6.29 -26.36
CA ILE A 109 -10.47 6.23 -25.37
C ILE A 109 -10.16 5.18 -24.32
N ALA A 110 -10.17 5.57 -23.04
CA ALA A 110 -9.91 4.67 -21.92
C ALA A 110 -10.92 3.52 -21.88
N PHE A 111 -10.46 2.33 -21.46
CA PHE A 111 -11.27 1.12 -21.47
C PHE A 111 -12.58 1.26 -20.69
N HIS A 112 -12.57 1.88 -19.52
CA HIS A 112 -13.77 2.07 -18.71
C HIS A 112 -14.83 2.96 -19.39
N GLN A 113 -14.41 3.91 -20.27
CA GLN A 113 -15.33 4.73 -21.06
C GLN A 113 -15.96 3.94 -22.21
N LEU A 114 -15.17 3.05 -22.85
CA LEU A 114 -15.70 2.10 -23.85
C LEU A 114 -16.74 1.17 -23.23
N ALA A 115 -16.46 0.63 -22.03
CA ALA A 115 -17.36 -0.17 -21.25
C ALA A 115 -18.64 0.63 -20.89
N GLY A 116 -18.50 1.89 -20.48
CA GLY A 116 -19.61 2.81 -20.20
C GLY A 116 -20.52 3.02 -21.39
N ARG A 117 -19.97 3.17 -22.60
CA ARG A 117 -20.73 3.31 -23.85
C ARG A 117 -21.53 2.04 -24.20
N LEU A 118 -20.92 0.85 -24.03
CA LEU A 118 -21.64 -0.41 -24.23
C LEU A 118 -22.78 -0.59 -23.22
N ARG A 119 -22.55 -0.24 -21.95
CA ARG A 119 -23.61 -0.28 -20.92
C ARG A 119 -24.78 0.65 -21.28
N ALA A 120 -24.49 1.85 -21.77
CA ALA A 120 -25.52 2.78 -22.23
C ALA A 120 -26.32 2.25 -23.43
N ALA A 121 -25.75 1.36 -24.23
CA ALA A 121 -26.42 0.64 -25.32
C ALA A 121 -27.13 -0.64 -24.86
N GLY A 122 -27.16 -0.94 -23.55
CA GLY A 122 -27.83 -2.14 -22.99
C GLY A 122 -26.95 -3.39 -22.89
N HIS A 123 -25.67 -3.29 -23.16
CA HIS A 123 -24.74 -4.45 -23.07
C HIS A 123 -24.06 -4.45 -21.67
N PRO A 124 -24.32 -5.46 -20.82
CA PRO A 124 -23.68 -5.52 -19.50
C PRO A 124 -22.16 -5.82 -19.66
N VAL A 125 -21.35 -4.95 -19.07
CA VAL A 125 -19.88 -5.10 -19.06
C VAL A 125 -19.40 -4.87 -17.63
N ARG A 126 -18.60 -5.76 -17.09
CA ARG A 126 -17.84 -5.56 -15.84
C ARG A 126 -16.36 -5.46 -16.17
N LEU A 127 -15.68 -4.49 -15.60
CA LEU A 127 -14.25 -4.27 -15.89
C LEU A 127 -13.42 -5.51 -15.51
N ALA A 128 -13.69 -6.13 -14.37
CA ALA A 128 -13.00 -7.33 -13.91
C ALA A 128 -13.06 -8.52 -14.89
N ASP A 129 -14.08 -8.59 -15.78
CA ASP A 129 -14.21 -9.65 -16.77
C ASP A 129 -13.18 -9.53 -17.93
N HIS A 130 -12.38 -8.47 -17.94
CA HIS A 130 -11.35 -8.18 -18.94
C HIS A 130 -9.93 -8.07 -18.34
N ALA A 131 -9.81 -8.11 -17.01
CA ALA A 131 -8.53 -8.08 -16.30
C ALA A 131 -7.92 -9.48 -16.21
N LEU A 132 -6.66 -9.63 -16.66
CA LEU A 132 -5.95 -10.91 -16.64
C LEU A 132 -5.83 -11.47 -15.22
N SER A 133 -5.45 -10.63 -14.25
CA SER A 133 -5.32 -11.02 -12.85
C SER A 133 -6.66 -11.40 -12.22
N ALA A 134 -7.76 -10.67 -12.54
CA ALA A 134 -9.09 -11.01 -12.02
C ALA A 134 -9.58 -12.37 -12.51
N ILE A 135 -9.46 -12.63 -13.82
CA ILE A 135 -9.88 -13.93 -14.41
C ILE A 135 -8.99 -15.07 -13.90
N ALA A 136 -7.68 -14.83 -13.76
CA ALA A 136 -6.74 -15.82 -13.21
C ALA A 136 -7.07 -16.13 -11.73
N ALA A 137 -7.36 -15.11 -10.92
CA ALA A 137 -7.75 -15.26 -9.52
C ALA A 137 -9.04 -16.09 -9.39
N GLN A 138 -10.08 -15.74 -10.15
CA GLN A 138 -11.37 -16.45 -10.15
C GLN A 138 -11.22 -17.91 -10.59
N ALA A 139 -10.30 -18.18 -11.53
CA ALA A 139 -10.02 -19.53 -12.00
C ALA A 139 -9.07 -20.32 -11.08
N GLY A 140 -8.54 -19.70 -10.01
CA GLY A 140 -7.55 -20.29 -9.12
C GLY A 140 -6.26 -20.68 -9.85
N ARG A 141 -5.86 -19.91 -10.87
CA ARG A 141 -4.72 -20.20 -11.75
C ARG A 141 -3.68 -19.10 -11.68
N PHE A 142 -2.44 -19.48 -11.42
CA PHE A 142 -1.28 -18.60 -11.46
C PHE A 142 0.00 -19.43 -11.42
N ALA A 143 1.05 -18.94 -12.05
CA ALA A 143 2.39 -19.49 -11.92
C ALA A 143 3.36 -18.40 -11.47
N PRO A 144 4.22 -18.63 -10.46
CA PRO A 144 5.33 -17.74 -10.16
C PRO A 144 6.17 -17.47 -11.41
N GLY A 145 6.47 -16.19 -11.67
CA GLY A 145 7.18 -15.76 -12.88
C GLY A 145 6.29 -15.53 -14.11
N ALA A 146 4.98 -15.79 -14.05
CA ALA A 146 4.07 -15.36 -15.11
C ALA A 146 4.02 -13.82 -15.17
N PRO A 147 3.90 -13.20 -16.36
CA PRO A 147 3.84 -11.76 -16.54
C PRO A 147 2.45 -11.21 -16.17
N ILE A 148 2.03 -11.46 -14.95
CA ILE A 148 0.77 -11.00 -14.37
C ILE A 148 1.09 -10.14 -13.16
N ALA A 149 0.52 -8.95 -13.11
CA ALA A 149 0.67 -8.07 -11.95
C ALA A 149 0.08 -8.73 -10.70
N HIS A 150 0.86 -8.76 -9.63
CA HIS A 150 0.46 -9.40 -8.38
C HIS A 150 1.17 -8.75 -7.19
N ALA A 151 0.52 -8.78 -6.04
CA ALA A 151 1.12 -8.52 -4.75
C ALA A 151 1.67 -9.82 -4.14
N LEU A 152 2.45 -9.69 -3.07
CA LEU A 152 2.91 -10.81 -2.26
C LEU A 152 2.30 -10.70 -0.86
N HIS A 153 1.91 -11.81 -0.27
CA HIS A 153 1.63 -11.91 1.16
C HIS A 153 2.89 -12.46 1.83
N LEU A 154 3.59 -11.63 2.58
CA LEU A 154 4.86 -12.03 3.21
C LEU A 154 4.72 -11.98 4.74
N PRO A 155 5.05 -13.06 5.45
CA PRO A 155 5.29 -13.00 6.89
C PRO A 155 6.35 -11.94 7.22
N VAL A 156 6.03 -11.03 8.15
CA VAL A 156 6.83 -9.83 8.45
C VAL A 156 8.25 -10.20 8.91
N ALA A 157 8.36 -11.10 9.90
CA ALA A 157 9.66 -11.41 10.51
C ALA A 157 10.70 -12.01 9.53
N PRO A 158 10.39 -13.04 8.71
CA PRO A 158 11.34 -13.53 7.73
C PRO A 158 11.59 -12.54 6.58
N TYR A 159 10.61 -11.73 6.19
CA TYR A 159 10.79 -10.68 5.18
C TYR A 159 11.75 -9.59 5.69
N GLU A 160 11.55 -9.11 6.91
CA GLU A 160 12.46 -8.18 7.58
C GLU A 160 13.90 -8.73 7.67
N ALA A 161 14.05 -10.01 8.05
CA ALA A 161 15.36 -10.64 8.13
C ALA A 161 16.10 -10.67 6.78
N LEU A 162 15.37 -10.85 5.66
CA LEU A 162 15.94 -10.77 4.31
C LEU A 162 16.38 -9.34 3.98
N LEU A 163 15.55 -8.35 4.27
CA LEU A 163 15.85 -6.93 4.02
C LEU A 163 17.01 -6.45 4.89
N ARG A 164 17.08 -6.85 6.16
CA ARG A 164 18.22 -6.58 7.03
C ARG A 164 19.52 -7.11 6.42
N LYS A 165 19.53 -8.36 5.97
CA LYS A 165 20.72 -8.95 5.30
C LYS A 165 21.08 -8.18 4.04
N ALA A 166 20.09 -7.74 3.26
CA ALA A 166 20.32 -6.95 2.05
C ALA A 166 20.88 -5.56 2.38
N ALA A 167 20.34 -4.86 3.38
CA ALA A 167 20.80 -3.56 3.85
C ALA A 167 22.27 -3.64 4.36
N MET A 168 22.58 -4.63 5.17
CA MET A 168 23.96 -4.82 5.69
C MET A 168 24.94 -5.13 4.56
N ARG A 169 24.58 -5.95 3.58
CA ARG A 169 25.40 -6.18 2.38
C ARG A 169 25.60 -4.91 1.56
N ALA A 170 24.59 -4.04 1.53
CA ALA A 170 24.69 -2.73 0.89
C ALA A 170 25.54 -1.73 1.69
N GLY A 171 25.97 -2.05 2.91
CA GLY A 171 26.86 -1.25 3.76
C GLY A 171 26.16 -0.49 4.88
N ALA A 172 24.88 -0.77 5.17
CA ALA A 172 24.26 -0.31 6.40
C ALA A 172 24.86 -1.01 7.61
N GLU A 173 24.95 -0.31 8.73
CA GLU A 173 25.44 -0.81 9.99
C GLU A 173 24.30 -0.90 11.01
N ARG A 174 24.40 -1.76 12.01
CA ARG A 174 23.50 -1.77 13.17
C ARG A 174 24.29 -1.28 14.39
N ALA A 175 23.71 -0.38 15.16
CA ALA A 175 24.27 0.06 16.44
C ALA A 175 24.33 -1.10 17.44
N SER A 176 25.29 -1.01 18.37
CA SER A 176 25.55 -2.04 19.39
C SER A 176 24.52 -2.05 20.51
N ALA A 177 23.79 -0.95 20.69
CA ALA A 177 22.83 -0.77 21.77
C ALA A 177 21.59 0.00 21.27
N ASP A 178 20.50 -0.11 22.05
CA ASP A 178 19.20 0.48 21.74
C ASP A 178 19.18 1.97 22.06
N PHE A 179 18.27 2.69 21.40
CA PHE A 179 18.02 4.10 21.64
C PHE A 179 17.39 4.34 23.02
N VAL A 180 17.89 5.34 23.72
CA VAL A 180 17.35 5.78 25.01
C VAL A 180 16.71 7.16 24.91
N ASP A 181 17.46 8.16 24.44
CA ASP A 181 17.00 9.56 24.38
C ASP A 181 17.68 10.35 23.26
N ALA A 182 17.11 11.53 22.96
CA ALA A 182 17.66 12.48 22.00
C ALA A 182 17.73 13.89 22.60
N GLU A 183 18.84 14.58 22.37
CA GLU A 183 18.98 16.02 22.60
C GLU A 183 18.51 16.76 21.34
N ILE A 184 17.50 17.61 21.49
CA ILE A 184 16.88 18.35 20.39
C ILE A 184 16.97 19.84 20.72
N ALA A 185 17.64 20.60 19.84
CA ALA A 185 17.74 22.04 19.97
C ALA A 185 16.39 22.75 19.75
N ALA A 186 16.28 23.99 20.18
CA ALA A 186 15.06 24.81 20.06
C ALA A 186 14.59 24.99 18.59
N ASN A 187 15.50 24.90 17.62
CA ASN A 187 15.22 24.97 16.19
C ASN A 187 14.76 23.62 15.59
N GLY A 188 14.61 22.56 16.42
CA GLY A 188 14.18 21.23 15.99
C GLY A 188 15.31 20.34 15.46
N ILE A 189 16.57 20.76 15.53
CA ILE A 189 17.71 19.93 15.16
C ILE A 189 17.99 18.89 16.25
N VAL A 190 18.08 17.64 15.87
CA VAL A 190 18.55 16.53 16.73
C VAL A 190 20.09 16.60 16.77
N GLU A 191 20.64 16.99 17.91
CA GLU A 191 22.08 17.19 18.09
C GLU A 191 22.78 15.89 18.50
N ARG A 192 22.08 15.07 19.28
CA ARG A 192 22.65 13.82 19.82
C ARG A 192 21.56 12.78 20.05
N LEU A 193 21.90 11.53 19.74
CA LEU A 193 21.16 10.34 20.16
C LEU A 193 21.99 9.61 21.21
N THR A 194 21.38 9.25 22.34
CA THR A 194 22.03 8.49 23.42
C THR A 194 21.55 7.04 23.37
N LEU A 195 22.50 6.10 23.38
CA LEU A 195 22.23 4.66 23.38
C LEU A 195 22.36 4.08 24.80
N ALA A 196 21.82 2.88 25.00
CA ALA A 196 21.77 2.22 26.31
C ALA A 196 23.15 1.86 26.88
N ASP A 197 24.15 1.73 26.05
CA ASP A 197 25.55 1.51 26.48
C ASP A 197 26.33 2.80 26.77
N GLY A 198 25.65 3.95 26.73
CA GLY A 198 26.26 5.27 26.93
C GLY A 198 26.86 5.87 25.66
N THR A 199 26.86 5.13 24.54
CA THR A 199 27.33 5.65 23.24
C THR A 199 26.49 6.84 22.81
N ALA A 200 27.16 7.89 22.33
CA ALA A 200 26.50 9.07 21.75
C ALA A 200 26.70 9.10 20.24
N VAL A 201 25.61 9.23 19.48
CA VAL A 201 25.62 9.39 18.03
C VAL A 201 25.21 10.83 17.70
N GLN A 202 26.04 11.54 16.94
CA GLN A 202 25.72 12.85 16.38
C GLN A 202 25.18 12.67 14.97
N PRO A 203 23.85 12.73 14.75
CA PRO A 203 23.27 12.48 13.46
C PRO A 203 23.36 13.71 12.55
N TRP A 204 23.76 13.51 11.32
CA TRP A 204 23.59 14.49 10.26
C TRP A 204 22.12 14.54 9.80
N LEU A 205 21.48 13.36 9.69
CA LEU A 205 20.05 13.19 9.41
C LEU A 205 19.54 12.03 10.27
N VAL A 206 18.31 12.15 10.76
CA VAL A 206 17.58 11.09 11.46
C VAL A 206 16.39 10.67 10.63
N LEU A 207 16.24 9.37 10.35
CA LEU A 207 15.01 8.79 9.83
C LEU A 207 14.27 8.13 11.00
N ASP A 208 13.15 8.69 11.39
CA ASP A 208 12.32 8.13 12.44
C ASP A 208 11.36 7.09 11.87
N CYS A 209 11.73 5.82 12.02
CA CYS A 209 10.99 4.63 11.63
C CYS A 209 10.42 3.88 12.86
N SER A 210 10.29 4.56 14.01
CA SER A 210 9.86 3.97 15.29
C SER A 210 8.33 3.74 15.40
N GLY A 211 7.66 3.63 14.26
CA GLY A 211 6.24 3.32 14.21
C GLY A 211 5.35 4.44 14.74
N THR A 212 4.23 4.07 15.35
CA THR A 212 3.22 5.03 15.84
C THR A 212 3.73 5.91 16.99
N ASP A 213 4.74 5.46 17.71
CA ASP A 213 5.34 6.23 18.82
C ASP A 213 6.10 7.43 18.32
N ALA A 214 6.65 7.39 17.10
CA ALA A 214 7.37 8.48 16.46
C ALA A 214 8.36 9.15 17.44
N ARG A 215 9.26 8.33 18.03
CA ARG A 215 10.07 8.65 19.22
C ARG A 215 10.81 9.99 19.16
N ILE A 216 11.17 10.42 17.97
CA ILE A 216 11.82 11.72 17.73
C ILE A 216 10.87 12.68 17.03
N ALA A 217 10.14 12.22 16.00
CA ALA A 217 9.26 13.06 15.21
C ALA A 217 8.10 13.66 16.05
N SER A 218 7.61 12.95 17.08
CA SER A 218 6.61 13.48 18.01
C SER A 218 7.12 14.68 18.84
N ARG A 219 8.44 14.79 19.01
CA ARG A 219 9.09 15.88 19.75
C ARG A 219 9.50 17.03 18.83
N THR A 220 9.92 16.74 17.59
CA THR A 220 10.34 17.77 16.62
C THR A 220 9.15 18.41 15.91
N SER A 221 8.12 17.63 15.58
CA SER A 221 6.91 18.04 14.87
C SER A 221 5.66 17.37 15.46
N PRO A 222 5.13 17.86 16.59
CA PRO A 222 4.02 17.19 17.29
C PRO A 222 2.66 17.32 16.59
N ALA A 223 2.48 18.27 15.68
CA ALA A 223 1.19 18.53 15.05
C ALA A 223 0.77 17.40 14.11
N SER A 224 -0.47 16.93 14.26
CA SER A 224 -1.07 15.88 13.43
C SER A 224 -2.45 16.30 12.94
N GLU A 225 -2.83 15.78 11.77
CA GLU A 225 -4.16 15.87 11.20
C GLU A 225 -4.90 14.56 11.44
N ASP A 226 -6.00 14.62 12.17
CA ASP A 226 -6.83 13.48 12.53
C ASP A 226 -7.80 13.15 11.40
N TRP A 227 -7.88 11.87 11.03
CA TRP A 227 -8.75 11.36 9.96
C TRP A 227 -9.78 10.35 10.45
N SER A 228 -9.90 10.14 11.76
CA SER A 228 -10.86 9.22 12.36
C SER A 228 -12.33 9.56 12.04
N GLY A 229 -12.62 10.83 11.69
CA GLY A 229 -13.92 11.25 11.21
C GLY A 229 -14.35 10.61 9.88
N TRP A 230 -13.39 10.17 9.05
CA TRP A 230 -13.65 9.50 7.77
C TRP A 230 -13.30 8.01 7.77
N LEU A 231 -12.21 7.64 8.45
CA LEU A 231 -11.72 6.27 8.62
C LEU A 231 -11.97 5.86 10.07
N PRO A 232 -13.13 5.24 10.34
CA PRO A 232 -13.66 5.19 11.70
C PRO A 232 -13.14 4.02 12.52
N CYS A 233 -12.47 3.04 11.91
CA CYS A 233 -11.92 1.93 12.66
C CYS A 233 -10.80 2.40 13.58
N ASP A 234 -10.85 1.95 14.82
CA ASP A 234 -9.91 2.35 15.87
C ASP A 234 -9.28 1.16 16.61
N ARG A 235 -9.63 -0.06 16.23
CA ARG A 235 -9.11 -1.31 16.79
C ARG A 235 -8.72 -2.28 15.68
N THR A 236 -7.63 -3.01 15.92
CA THR A 236 -7.22 -4.14 15.09
C THR A 236 -6.95 -5.37 15.95
N HIS A 237 -7.35 -6.51 15.45
CA HIS A 237 -7.04 -7.82 16.03
C HIS A 237 -6.60 -8.78 14.94
N ALA A 238 -5.40 -9.33 15.06
CA ALA A 238 -4.87 -10.30 14.11
C ALA A 238 -4.81 -11.69 14.77
N GLU A 239 -5.21 -12.70 14.01
CA GLU A 239 -5.14 -14.11 14.42
C GLU A 239 -4.63 -14.97 13.26
N THR A 240 -3.99 -16.08 13.59
CA THR A 240 -3.60 -17.10 12.62
C THR A 240 -4.48 -18.32 12.82
N VAL A 241 -5.16 -18.76 11.77
CA VAL A 241 -6.08 -19.90 11.81
C VAL A 241 -5.63 -20.96 10.80
N PRO A 242 -5.93 -22.26 11.01
CA PRO A 242 -5.65 -23.29 10.02
C PRO A 242 -6.34 -22.97 8.68
N ALA A 243 -5.62 -23.14 7.57
CA ALA A 243 -6.19 -22.93 6.24
C ALA A 243 -7.29 -23.95 5.94
N GLN A 244 -8.38 -23.49 5.34
CA GLN A 244 -9.47 -24.34 4.91
C GLN A 244 -9.38 -24.58 3.39
N GLY A 245 -8.59 -25.57 2.99
CA GLY A 245 -8.42 -25.91 1.58
C GLY A 245 -7.22 -25.26 0.90
N ALA A 246 -7.22 -25.25 -0.43
CA ALA A 246 -6.16 -24.63 -1.21
C ALA A 246 -6.24 -23.11 -1.12
N PRO A 247 -5.12 -22.40 -0.86
CA PRO A 247 -5.13 -20.95 -0.73
C PRO A 247 -5.53 -20.28 -2.06
N PRO A 248 -6.50 -19.36 -2.05
CA PRO A 248 -6.81 -18.57 -3.24
C PRO A 248 -5.67 -17.54 -3.50
N PRO A 249 -5.39 -17.20 -4.77
CA PRO A 249 -4.35 -16.22 -5.09
C PRO A 249 -4.86 -14.77 -4.98
N TYR A 250 -5.48 -14.40 -3.86
CA TYR A 250 -5.98 -13.04 -3.60
C TYR A 250 -6.21 -12.80 -2.11
N THR A 251 -6.26 -11.53 -1.72
CA THR A 251 -6.72 -11.12 -0.39
C THR A 251 -8.25 -11.15 -0.35
N GLN A 252 -8.86 -11.71 0.68
CA GLN A 252 -10.30 -11.60 0.94
C GLN A 252 -10.54 -10.51 1.99
N VAL A 253 -11.50 -9.60 1.73
CA VAL A 253 -11.93 -8.56 2.68
C VAL A 253 -13.44 -8.61 2.83
N ASP A 254 -13.92 -9.02 3.99
CA ASP A 254 -15.34 -9.19 4.28
C ASP A 254 -15.84 -8.07 5.19
N ALA A 255 -16.91 -7.39 4.76
CA ALA A 255 -17.55 -6.35 5.54
C ALA A 255 -18.25 -6.94 6.77
N GLN A 256 -18.09 -6.27 7.92
CA GLN A 256 -18.72 -6.59 9.19
C GLN A 256 -19.62 -5.43 9.63
N ASP A 257 -20.42 -5.61 10.68
CA ASP A 257 -21.32 -4.55 11.16
C ASP A 257 -20.56 -3.35 11.75
N THR A 258 -19.38 -3.59 12.32
CA THR A 258 -18.54 -2.56 12.96
C THR A 258 -17.21 -2.33 12.26
N GLY A 259 -17.03 -2.81 11.03
CA GLY A 259 -15.77 -2.72 10.31
C GLY A 259 -15.65 -3.77 9.22
N TRP A 260 -14.48 -4.45 9.15
CA TRP A 260 -14.19 -5.46 8.15
C TRP A 260 -13.11 -6.43 8.63
N THR A 261 -13.03 -7.59 7.97
CA THR A 261 -11.97 -8.59 8.22
C THR A 261 -11.24 -8.88 6.92
N ALA A 262 -9.91 -8.67 6.90
CA ALA A 262 -9.06 -9.13 5.81
C ALA A 262 -8.50 -10.52 6.13
N THR A 263 -8.39 -11.37 5.10
CA THR A 263 -7.75 -12.68 5.18
C THR A 263 -6.64 -12.78 4.14
N TRP A 264 -5.43 -13.07 4.61
CA TRP A 264 -4.25 -13.37 3.79
C TRP A 264 -3.97 -14.86 3.83
N PRO A 265 -4.24 -15.58 2.72
CA PRO A 265 -3.96 -17.00 2.66
C PRO A 265 -2.46 -17.27 2.56
N LEU A 266 -1.95 -18.17 3.41
CA LEU A 266 -0.60 -18.68 3.39
C LEU A 266 -0.61 -20.20 3.23
N ASP A 267 0.56 -20.83 3.32
CA ASP A 267 0.66 -22.28 3.30
C ASP A 267 0.25 -22.88 4.64
N GLY A 268 -0.83 -23.66 4.62
CA GLY A 268 -1.35 -24.35 5.82
C GLY A 268 -2.01 -23.44 6.87
N ALA A 269 -2.02 -22.14 6.66
CA ALA A 269 -2.61 -21.18 7.60
C ALA A 269 -3.15 -19.94 6.88
N ASP A 270 -4.22 -19.37 7.40
CA ASP A 270 -4.72 -18.06 7.02
C ASP A 270 -4.42 -17.06 8.14
N VAL A 271 -3.95 -15.88 7.80
CA VAL A 271 -3.87 -14.76 8.73
C VAL A 271 -5.08 -13.88 8.54
N ARG A 272 -5.84 -13.65 9.60
CA ARG A 272 -7.01 -12.76 9.59
C ARG A 272 -6.72 -11.52 10.40
N LEU A 273 -7.04 -10.38 9.84
CA LEU A 273 -7.00 -9.08 10.51
C LEU A 273 -8.42 -8.50 10.55
N THR A 274 -8.97 -8.38 11.74
CA THR A 274 -10.22 -7.65 11.97
C THR A 274 -9.88 -6.19 12.29
N CYS A 275 -10.50 -5.27 11.55
CA CYS A 275 -10.43 -3.84 11.77
C CYS A 275 -11.84 -3.35 12.11
N SER A 276 -12.03 -2.73 13.29
CA SER A 276 -13.35 -2.42 13.81
C SER A 276 -13.40 -1.11 14.59
N ILE A 277 -14.63 -0.61 14.78
CA ILE A 277 -14.92 0.48 15.72
C ILE A 277 -15.14 -0.15 17.09
N GLY A 278 -14.34 0.26 18.07
CA GLY A 278 -14.42 -0.24 19.43
C GLY A 278 -14.10 -1.74 19.54
N GLY A 279 -14.42 -2.32 20.71
CA GLY A 279 -14.16 -3.73 21.01
C GLY A 279 -12.75 -3.99 21.53
N THR A 280 -12.32 -5.25 21.41
CA THR A 280 -11.00 -5.71 21.85
C THR A 280 -9.99 -5.60 20.71
N GLY A 281 -8.72 -5.39 21.04
CA GLY A 281 -7.65 -5.32 20.05
C GLY A 281 -6.67 -4.17 20.29
N LYS A 282 -5.65 -4.11 19.45
CA LYS A 282 -4.65 -3.03 19.47
C LYS A 282 -5.30 -1.72 19.01
N PRO A 283 -5.23 -0.65 19.81
CA PRO A 283 -5.76 0.65 19.41
C PRO A 283 -4.89 1.27 18.30
N PHE A 284 -5.53 1.94 17.36
CA PHE A 284 -4.87 2.80 16.39
C PHE A 284 -5.77 3.98 16.01
N ARG A 285 -5.23 4.96 15.33
CA ARG A 285 -5.99 6.09 14.81
C ARG A 285 -5.43 6.50 13.45
N ALA A 286 -6.30 6.62 12.46
CA ALA A 286 -5.93 7.15 11.17
C ALA A 286 -5.59 8.64 11.29
N ALA A 287 -4.37 8.99 10.96
CA ALA A 287 -3.86 10.36 11.06
C ALA A 287 -2.58 10.52 10.24
N ARG A 288 -2.17 11.75 9.96
CA ARG A 288 -0.85 12.08 9.46
C ARG A 288 -0.17 13.15 10.30
N ARG A 289 1.14 13.16 10.29
CA ARG A 289 1.93 14.28 10.80
C ARG A 289 1.84 15.46 9.83
N VAL A 290 1.68 16.68 10.36
CA VAL A 290 1.58 17.90 9.51
C VAL A 290 2.89 18.12 8.76
N GLU A 291 4.03 18.02 9.45
CA GLU A 291 5.36 18.09 8.88
C GLU A 291 6.09 16.77 9.13
N ALA A 292 6.22 15.93 8.10
CA ALA A 292 6.95 14.68 8.19
C ALA A 292 8.49 14.90 8.24
N TRP A 293 8.97 16.02 7.71
CA TRP A 293 10.37 16.44 7.81
C TRP A 293 10.45 17.80 8.51
N ARG A 294 11.14 17.82 9.66
CA ARG A 294 11.45 19.03 10.39
C ARG A 294 12.87 18.99 10.97
N GLY A 295 13.63 20.08 10.78
CA GLY A 295 15.04 20.11 11.14
C GLY A 295 15.83 19.06 10.35
N ASN A 296 16.58 18.22 11.05
CA ASN A 296 17.26 17.06 10.49
C ASN A 296 16.55 15.72 10.83
N CYS A 297 15.24 15.74 11.12
CA CYS A 297 14.45 14.56 11.41
C CYS A 297 13.37 14.37 10.34
N VAL A 298 13.34 13.19 9.72
CA VAL A 298 12.35 12.76 8.73
C VAL A 298 11.58 11.57 9.29
N ALA A 299 10.28 11.74 9.51
CA ALA A 299 9.39 10.66 9.90
C ALA A 299 9.05 9.79 8.67
N LEU A 300 9.10 8.48 8.81
CA LEU A 300 8.77 7.50 7.77
C LEU A 300 7.81 6.42 8.30
N GLY A 301 7.10 5.75 7.40
CA GLY A 301 6.13 4.73 7.79
C GLY A 301 5.04 5.29 8.71
N ALA A 302 4.68 4.57 9.76
CA ALA A 302 3.63 4.97 10.70
C ALA A 302 4.00 6.23 11.52
N ALA A 303 5.28 6.57 11.65
CA ALA A 303 5.71 7.83 12.25
C ALA A 303 5.28 9.06 11.44
N ALA A 304 5.20 8.94 10.11
CA ALA A 304 4.71 10.00 9.21
C ALA A 304 3.19 10.03 9.11
N GLY A 305 2.56 8.87 9.07
CA GLY A 305 1.10 8.76 8.98
C GLY A 305 0.63 7.32 8.99
N LEU A 306 -0.57 7.11 9.51
CA LEU A 306 -1.21 5.83 9.66
C LEU A 306 -2.59 5.85 9.03
N LEU A 307 -2.90 4.83 8.27
CA LEU A 307 -4.20 4.59 7.63
C LEU A 307 -4.75 3.24 8.05
N GLU A 308 -6.05 3.04 7.88
CA GLU A 308 -6.63 1.71 7.97
C GLU A 308 -5.96 0.76 6.95
N PRO A 309 -5.62 -0.48 7.33
CA PRO A 309 -4.88 -1.40 6.47
C PRO A 309 -5.78 -2.13 5.45
N LEU A 310 -6.75 -1.44 4.86
CA LEU A 310 -7.70 -1.97 3.88
C LEU A 310 -7.01 -2.31 2.54
N HIS A 311 -5.97 -1.55 2.19
CA HIS A 311 -5.13 -1.74 1.03
C HIS A 311 -3.64 -1.73 1.41
N PRO A 312 -2.74 -2.32 0.63
CA PRO A 312 -1.30 -2.36 0.92
C PRO A 312 -0.61 -1.00 0.65
N THR A 313 -1.17 0.09 1.21
CA THR A 313 -0.69 1.46 0.99
C THR A 313 0.57 1.79 1.77
N ALA A 314 0.79 1.20 2.95
CA ALA A 314 1.87 1.55 3.85
C ALA A 314 3.26 1.44 3.19
N LEU A 315 3.53 0.33 2.50
CA LEU A 315 4.80 0.13 1.79
C LEU A 315 4.95 1.03 0.56
N THR A 316 3.86 1.27 -0.18
CA THR A 316 3.88 2.20 -1.32
C THR A 316 4.20 3.62 -0.85
N LEU A 317 3.58 4.09 0.22
CA LEU A 317 3.82 5.40 0.82
C LEU A 317 5.25 5.53 1.35
N LEU A 318 5.76 4.49 2.01
CA LEU A 318 7.16 4.45 2.49
C LEU A 318 8.15 4.59 1.33
N LEU A 319 7.98 3.79 0.26
CA LEU A 319 8.89 3.86 -0.89
C LEU A 319 8.81 5.21 -1.62
N ARG A 320 7.61 5.78 -1.76
CA ARG A 320 7.45 7.12 -2.34
C ARG A 320 8.16 8.18 -1.48
N SER A 321 8.00 8.12 -0.15
CA SER A 321 8.70 9.01 0.77
C SER A 321 10.20 8.88 0.67
N LEU A 322 10.72 7.65 0.57
CA LEU A 322 12.16 7.40 0.41
C LEU A 322 12.67 7.89 -0.95
N ALA A 323 11.93 7.67 -2.03
CA ALA A 323 12.29 8.18 -3.36
C ALA A 323 12.34 9.70 -3.37
N GLN A 324 11.35 10.37 -2.76
CA GLN A 324 11.32 11.82 -2.62
C GLN A 324 12.46 12.35 -1.76
N LEU A 325 12.77 11.68 -0.63
CA LEU A 325 13.92 12.04 0.21
C LEU A 325 15.25 11.94 -0.55
N ILE A 326 15.46 10.88 -1.32
CA ILE A 326 16.66 10.68 -2.12
C ILE A 326 16.76 11.75 -3.22
N GLN A 327 15.66 12.12 -3.85
CA GLN A 327 15.61 13.16 -4.87
C GLN A 327 15.93 14.55 -4.28
N LEU A 328 15.43 14.83 -3.09
CA LEU A 328 15.63 16.08 -2.34
C LEU A 328 16.76 15.93 -1.30
N TRP A 329 17.77 15.10 -1.57
CA TRP A 329 18.82 14.83 -0.58
C TRP A 329 19.46 16.13 -0.09
N PRO A 330 19.44 16.41 1.23
CA PRO A 330 19.86 17.71 1.77
C PRO A 330 21.36 17.93 1.61
N ALA A 331 21.77 19.18 1.42
CA ALA A 331 23.18 19.56 1.39
C ALA A 331 23.78 19.76 2.81
N GLY A 332 22.95 19.82 3.83
CA GLY A 332 23.30 20.01 5.23
C GLY A 332 22.19 19.61 6.19
N PRO A 333 22.44 19.59 7.51
CA PRO A 333 21.42 19.20 8.49
C PRO A 333 20.25 20.19 8.60
N GLN A 334 20.39 21.39 8.04
CA GLN A 334 19.33 22.36 7.87
C GLN A 334 18.97 22.47 6.40
N ALA A 335 17.79 21.99 6.03
CA ALA A 335 17.31 21.93 4.65
C ALA A 335 15.83 22.35 4.57
N PRO A 336 15.49 23.62 4.91
CA PRO A 336 14.10 24.05 5.02
C PRO A 336 13.36 24.04 3.68
N VAL A 337 14.05 24.24 2.57
CA VAL A 337 13.44 24.25 1.22
C VAL A 337 13.09 22.82 0.79
N GLU A 338 14.04 21.91 0.95
CA GLU A 338 13.86 20.47 0.67
C GLU A 338 12.78 19.88 1.58
N ALA A 339 12.80 20.22 2.87
CA ALA A 339 11.80 19.80 3.84
C ALA A 339 10.39 20.29 3.48
N ALA A 340 10.24 21.54 3.04
CA ALA A 340 8.95 22.09 2.60
C ALA A 340 8.44 21.37 1.35
N ALA A 341 9.32 21.07 0.37
CA ALA A 341 8.96 20.31 -0.82
C ALA A 341 8.57 18.87 -0.47
N PHE A 342 9.36 18.19 0.36
CA PHE A 342 9.09 16.85 0.83
C PHE A 342 7.73 16.77 1.56
N ASN A 343 7.49 17.67 2.51
CA ASN A 343 6.26 17.69 3.30
C ASN A 343 5.02 17.86 2.42
N ARG A 344 5.09 18.69 1.38
CA ARG A 344 3.99 18.87 0.43
C ARG A 344 3.68 17.59 -0.35
N THR A 345 4.69 16.94 -0.93
CA THR A 345 4.54 15.70 -1.71
C THR A 345 4.07 14.54 -0.85
N VAL A 346 4.66 14.35 0.34
CA VAL A 346 4.25 13.27 1.26
C VAL A 346 2.83 13.49 1.79
N ALA A 347 2.45 14.75 2.09
CA ALA A 347 1.09 15.07 2.48
C ALA A 347 0.08 14.74 1.37
N ALA A 348 0.37 15.12 0.12
CA ALA A 348 -0.50 14.82 -1.02
C ALA A 348 -0.66 13.30 -1.24
N ALA A 349 0.44 12.53 -1.17
CA ALA A 349 0.39 11.07 -1.29
C ALA A 349 -0.45 10.42 -0.17
N LEU A 350 -0.25 10.83 1.08
CA LEU A 350 -1.03 10.33 2.23
C LEU A 350 -2.53 10.70 2.11
N GLN A 351 -2.84 11.93 1.67
CA GLN A 351 -4.22 12.38 1.46
C GLN A 351 -4.88 11.61 0.31
N GLY A 352 -4.19 11.38 -0.81
CA GLY A 352 -4.69 10.58 -1.92
C GLY A 352 -4.98 9.13 -1.50
N ALA A 353 -4.09 8.52 -0.71
CA ALA A 353 -4.31 7.18 -0.16
C ALA A 353 -5.50 7.15 0.81
N ARG A 354 -5.62 8.14 1.71
CA ARG A 354 -6.79 8.32 2.58
C ARG A 354 -8.09 8.41 1.76
N ASP A 355 -8.10 9.23 0.73
CA ASP A 355 -9.29 9.48 -0.10
C ASP A 355 -9.73 8.20 -0.83
N PHE A 356 -8.78 7.38 -1.30
CA PHE A 356 -9.08 6.08 -1.89
C PHE A 356 -9.73 5.12 -0.88
N LEU A 357 -9.27 5.08 0.36
CA LEU A 357 -9.87 4.28 1.41
C LEU A 357 -11.28 4.78 1.79
N ILE A 358 -11.46 6.10 1.94
CA ILE A 358 -12.75 6.73 2.21
C ILE A 358 -13.76 6.39 1.11
N ALA A 359 -13.32 6.38 -0.16
CA ALA A 359 -14.18 6.07 -1.29
C ALA A 359 -14.80 4.68 -1.20
N HIS A 360 -14.10 3.67 -0.65
CA HIS A 360 -14.68 2.35 -0.43
C HIS A 360 -15.91 2.40 0.48
N TYR A 361 -15.83 3.14 1.58
CA TYR A 361 -16.95 3.32 2.50
C TYR A 361 -18.08 4.17 1.88
N ALA A 362 -17.73 5.23 1.17
CA ALA A 362 -18.69 6.16 0.57
C ALA A 362 -19.57 5.51 -0.49
N VAL A 363 -19.04 4.53 -1.25
CA VAL A 363 -19.78 3.84 -2.31
C VAL A 363 -20.28 2.45 -1.89
N ALA A 364 -19.96 1.99 -0.67
CA ALA A 364 -20.43 0.71 -0.16
C ALA A 364 -21.95 0.69 -0.09
N GLY A 365 -22.56 -0.33 -0.68
CA GLY A 365 -24.01 -0.51 -0.68
C GLY A 365 -24.55 -1.28 0.53
N ARG A 366 -23.67 -1.77 1.42
CA ARG A 366 -24.08 -2.51 2.63
C ARG A 366 -24.94 -1.63 3.54
N ALA A 367 -26.02 -2.19 4.08
CA ALA A 367 -26.83 -1.54 5.11
C ALA A 367 -26.22 -1.73 6.50
N GLY A 368 -26.48 -0.79 7.41
CA GLY A 368 -26.04 -0.84 8.80
C GLY A 368 -25.51 0.52 9.28
N ALA A 369 -25.50 0.72 10.60
CA ALA A 369 -25.21 2.03 11.19
C ALA A 369 -23.89 2.63 10.73
N LEU A 370 -22.78 1.85 10.74
CA LEU A 370 -21.49 2.28 10.23
C LEU A 370 -21.57 2.67 8.76
N TRP A 371 -22.13 1.79 7.93
CA TRP A 371 -22.14 1.92 6.47
C TRP A 371 -23.03 3.08 6.00
N ASP A 372 -24.19 3.26 6.65
CA ASP A 372 -25.14 4.35 6.34
C ASP A 372 -24.54 5.70 6.75
N ASP A 373 -23.87 5.77 7.91
CA ASP A 373 -23.17 6.97 8.38
C ASP A 373 -22.04 7.36 7.42
N ARG A 374 -21.19 6.41 7.02
CA ARG A 374 -20.06 6.70 6.11
C ARG A 374 -20.49 7.09 4.71
N ARG A 375 -21.58 6.50 4.19
CA ARG A 375 -22.15 6.85 2.89
C ARG A 375 -22.72 8.27 2.86
N THR A 376 -23.21 8.78 3.98
CA THR A 376 -23.80 10.12 4.10
C THR A 376 -22.83 11.17 4.62
N ALA A 377 -21.63 10.78 5.07
CA ALA A 377 -20.62 11.69 5.56
C ALA A 377 -20.10 12.62 4.46
N SER A 378 -19.78 13.86 4.83
CA SER A 378 -19.14 14.82 3.92
C SER A 378 -17.77 14.32 3.49
N LEU A 379 -17.54 14.20 2.19
CA LEU A 379 -16.26 13.76 1.62
C LEU A 379 -15.24 14.90 1.63
N PRO A 380 -13.94 14.59 1.71
CA PRO A 380 -12.88 15.55 1.39
C PRO A 380 -13.10 16.17 0.00
N GLY A 381 -12.81 17.47 -0.16
CA GLY A 381 -13.10 18.20 -1.40
C GLY A 381 -12.58 17.54 -2.68
N PRO A 382 -11.30 17.10 -2.76
CA PRO A 382 -10.78 16.40 -3.93
C PRO A 382 -11.51 15.08 -4.23
N LEU A 383 -11.84 14.30 -3.20
CA LEU A 383 -12.60 13.07 -3.35
C LEU A 383 -14.04 13.34 -3.80
N ALA A 384 -14.73 14.35 -3.24
CA ALA A 384 -16.07 14.73 -3.65
C ALA A 384 -16.11 15.09 -5.15
N ALA A 385 -15.15 15.90 -5.61
CA ALA A 385 -15.04 16.26 -7.03
C ALA A 385 -14.81 15.03 -7.92
N LYS A 386 -13.92 14.12 -7.49
CA LYS A 386 -13.62 12.87 -8.23
C LYS A 386 -14.86 11.95 -8.30
N HIS A 387 -15.53 11.74 -7.17
CA HIS A 387 -16.76 10.97 -7.08
C HIS A 387 -17.86 11.53 -7.99
N ASP A 388 -18.13 12.83 -7.93
CA ASP A 388 -19.20 13.46 -8.70
C ASP A 388 -18.94 13.44 -10.20
N LEU A 389 -17.69 13.67 -10.63
CA LEU A 389 -17.30 13.60 -12.03
C LEU A 389 -17.39 12.17 -12.56
N PHE A 390 -16.99 11.18 -11.77
CA PHE A 390 -17.14 9.78 -12.16
C PHE A 390 -18.62 9.39 -12.23
N ALA A 391 -19.41 9.68 -11.20
CA ALA A 391 -20.85 9.40 -11.19
C ALA A 391 -21.60 10.11 -12.33
N ALA A 392 -21.14 11.28 -12.75
CA ALA A 392 -21.75 11.99 -13.87
C ALA A 392 -21.39 11.38 -15.23
N ARG A 393 -20.11 11.10 -15.51
CA ARG A 393 -19.63 10.78 -16.86
C ARG A 393 -18.46 9.78 -16.90
N GLY A 394 -18.14 9.10 -15.80
CA GLY A 394 -17.00 8.20 -15.71
C GLY A 394 -15.65 8.91 -15.83
N ARG A 395 -15.57 10.22 -15.61
CA ARG A 395 -14.30 10.98 -15.66
C ARG A 395 -13.64 11.00 -14.31
N LEU A 396 -12.33 10.84 -14.32
CA LEU A 396 -11.48 10.81 -13.14
C LEU A 396 -10.39 11.87 -13.27
N PRO A 397 -10.52 13.01 -12.54
CA PRO A 397 -9.41 13.95 -12.47
C PRO A 397 -8.27 13.33 -11.69
N MET A 398 -7.06 13.33 -12.27
CA MET A 398 -5.84 12.91 -11.60
C MET A 398 -5.09 14.14 -11.10
N TYR A 399 -4.64 14.08 -9.86
CA TYR A 399 -3.84 15.12 -9.22
C TYR A 399 -2.38 14.70 -9.16
N ASP A 400 -1.49 15.67 -9.05
CA ASP A 400 -0.07 15.39 -8.84
C ASP A 400 0.13 14.61 -7.53
N ASP A 401 1.12 13.72 -7.51
CA ASP A 401 1.47 12.88 -6.37
C ASP A 401 0.43 11.83 -5.93
N GLU A 402 -0.60 11.54 -6.74
CA GLU A 402 -1.55 10.45 -6.45
C GLU A 402 -0.86 9.09 -6.37
N VAL A 403 -1.31 8.26 -5.40
CA VAL A 403 -0.82 6.90 -5.17
C VAL A 403 -1.49 5.90 -6.11
N PHE A 404 -2.76 6.15 -6.43
CA PHE A 404 -3.59 5.30 -7.28
C PHE A 404 -3.80 5.97 -8.63
N GLU A 405 -3.69 5.18 -9.70
CA GLU A 405 -3.86 5.66 -11.07
C GLU A 405 -5.35 5.75 -11.45
N GLU A 406 -5.65 6.38 -12.60
CA GLU A 406 -7.02 6.50 -13.11
C GLU A 406 -7.73 5.14 -13.18
N GLU A 407 -7.01 4.11 -13.59
CA GLU A 407 -7.55 2.76 -13.72
C GLU A 407 -7.91 2.15 -12.37
N ASP A 408 -7.09 2.34 -11.32
CA ASP A 408 -7.38 1.86 -9.97
C ASP A 408 -8.71 2.44 -9.46
N TRP A 409 -8.90 3.74 -9.65
CA TRP A 409 -10.15 4.42 -9.30
C TRP A 409 -11.34 3.90 -10.09
N ALA A 410 -11.18 3.73 -11.41
CA ALA A 410 -12.25 3.23 -12.28
C ALA A 410 -12.67 1.82 -11.90
N VAL A 411 -11.69 0.94 -11.65
CA VAL A 411 -11.92 -0.46 -11.22
C VAL A 411 -12.58 -0.50 -9.84
N MET A 412 -12.14 0.33 -8.90
CA MET A 412 -12.72 0.38 -7.55
C MET A 412 -14.18 0.83 -7.61
N PHE A 413 -14.49 1.93 -8.29
CA PHE A 413 -15.86 2.41 -8.42
C PHE A 413 -16.77 1.40 -9.14
N ASP A 414 -16.30 0.81 -10.24
CA ASP A 414 -17.04 -0.22 -10.98
C ASP A 414 -17.32 -1.45 -10.11
N ALA A 415 -16.29 -1.97 -9.43
CA ALA A 415 -16.40 -3.14 -8.59
C ALA A 415 -17.35 -2.92 -7.41
N MET A 416 -17.33 -1.74 -6.78
CA MET A 416 -18.23 -1.36 -5.69
C MET A 416 -19.64 -1.00 -6.15
N GLY A 417 -19.88 -0.89 -7.46
CA GLY A 417 -21.22 -0.67 -8.05
C GLY A 417 -21.57 0.79 -8.31
N LEU A 418 -20.62 1.72 -8.20
CA LEU A 418 -20.83 3.10 -8.64
C LEU A 418 -20.75 3.17 -10.18
N MET A 419 -21.92 3.27 -10.83
CA MET A 419 -22.00 3.34 -12.29
C MET A 419 -22.20 4.78 -12.75
N PRO A 420 -21.44 5.25 -13.76
CA PRO A 420 -21.64 6.58 -14.34
C PRO A 420 -23.02 6.67 -15.01
N ARG A 421 -23.69 7.82 -14.81
CA ARG A 421 -24.97 8.10 -15.49
C ARG A 421 -24.81 8.26 -17.01
N ARG A 422 -23.63 8.69 -17.46
CA ARG A 422 -23.24 8.85 -18.87
C ARG A 422 -21.76 8.50 -19.00
N TYR A 423 -21.36 8.14 -20.21
CA TYR A 423 -19.93 7.98 -20.60
C TYR A 423 -19.35 9.28 -21.20
N ASP A 424 -18.07 9.32 -21.43
CA ASP A 424 -17.42 10.42 -22.17
C ASP A 424 -17.86 10.42 -23.65
N ALA A 425 -18.44 11.53 -24.11
CA ALA A 425 -18.93 11.67 -25.47
C ALA A 425 -17.84 11.44 -26.54
N ARG A 426 -16.55 11.59 -26.19
CA ARG A 426 -15.46 11.22 -27.10
C ARG A 426 -15.51 9.75 -27.51
N ALA A 427 -16.09 8.88 -26.71
CA ALA A 427 -16.26 7.49 -27.08
C ALA A 427 -17.21 7.29 -28.29
N ASP A 428 -18.00 8.30 -28.67
CA ASP A 428 -18.88 8.25 -29.85
C ASP A 428 -18.14 8.22 -31.20
N ILE A 429 -16.85 8.55 -31.22
CA ILE A 429 -16.00 8.40 -32.41
C ILE A 429 -15.80 6.93 -32.81
N VAL A 430 -15.94 6.00 -31.86
CA VAL A 430 -15.78 4.55 -32.09
C VAL A 430 -17.16 3.90 -32.25
N THR A 431 -17.40 3.15 -33.29
CA THR A 431 -18.68 2.46 -33.47
C THR A 431 -18.92 1.37 -32.40
N LEU A 432 -20.19 1.13 -32.00
CA LEU A 432 -20.51 0.08 -31.02
C LEU A 432 -19.94 -1.28 -31.45
N ALA A 433 -20.10 -1.66 -32.70
CA ALA A 433 -19.56 -2.92 -33.22
C ALA A 433 -18.03 -3.02 -33.15
N ALA A 434 -17.30 -1.88 -33.26
CA ALA A 434 -15.86 -1.86 -33.07
C ALA A 434 -15.47 -2.07 -31.59
N ILE A 435 -16.21 -1.43 -30.68
CA ILE A 435 -16.02 -1.60 -29.25
C ILE A 435 -16.29 -3.05 -28.83
N GLU A 436 -17.42 -3.63 -29.26
CA GLU A 436 -17.77 -5.03 -28.97
C GLU A 436 -16.68 -6.00 -29.42
N ARG A 437 -16.23 -5.87 -30.67
CA ARG A 437 -15.13 -6.71 -31.19
C ARG A 437 -13.84 -6.53 -30.39
N HIS A 438 -13.51 -5.31 -30.02
CA HIS A 438 -12.33 -5.01 -29.23
C HIS A 438 -12.37 -5.69 -27.86
N LEU A 439 -13.48 -5.50 -27.11
CA LEU A 439 -13.67 -6.10 -25.79
C LEU A 439 -13.73 -7.64 -25.87
N ALA A 440 -14.46 -8.19 -26.84
CA ALA A 440 -14.54 -9.64 -27.05
C ALA A 440 -13.17 -10.24 -27.40
N GLY A 441 -12.41 -9.57 -28.26
CA GLY A 441 -11.05 -9.99 -28.62
C GLY A 441 -10.09 -9.96 -27.43
N GLN A 442 -10.15 -8.92 -26.60
CA GLN A 442 -9.34 -8.85 -25.37
C GLN A 442 -9.71 -9.97 -24.41
N ARG A 443 -10.99 -10.14 -24.11
CA ARG A 443 -11.48 -11.18 -23.21
C ARG A 443 -11.07 -12.60 -23.68
N ALA A 444 -11.17 -12.87 -24.98
CA ALA A 444 -10.75 -14.16 -25.54
C ALA A 444 -9.25 -14.40 -25.33
N ARG A 445 -8.40 -13.38 -25.55
CA ARG A 445 -6.95 -13.47 -25.30
C ARG A 445 -6.65 -13.75 -23.83
N VAL A 446 -7.27 -13.00 -22.92
CA VAL A 446 -7.09 -13.18 -21.48
C VAL A 446 -7.51 -14.58 -21.04
N ILE A 447 -8.66 -15.07 -21.48
CA ILE A 447 -9.13 -16.43 -21.18
C ILE A 447 -8.14 -17.49 -21.70
N ALA A 448 -7.60 -17.31 -22.91
CA ALA A 448 -6.60 -18.23 -23.47
C ALA A 448 -5.31 -18.25 -22.63
N GLN A 449 -4.83 -17.08 -22.21
CA GLN A 449 -3.67 -16.96 -21.32
C GLN A 449 -3.91 -17.65 -19.97
N VAL A 450 -5.06 -17.41 -19.33
CA VAL A 450 -5.40 -18.03 -18.04
C VAL A 450 -5.51 -19.56 -18.16
N ARG A 451 -6.07 -20.08 -19.26
CA ARG A 451 -6.16 -21.53 -19.48
C ARG A 451 -4.79 -22.20 -19.57
N ALA A 452 -3.78 -21.50 -20.05
CA ALA A 452 -2.41 -22.00 -20.13
C ALA A 452 -1.67 -22.03 -18.77
N LEU A 453 -2.19 -21.35 -17.74
CA LEU A 453 -1.60 -21.34 -16.41
C LEU A 453 -1.96 -22.62 -15.63
N PRO A 454 -1.08 -23.13 -14.77
CA PRO A 454 -1.38 -24.22 -13.86
C PRO A 454 -2.36 -23.77 -12.75
N PRO A 455 -3.01 -24.70 -12.05
CA PRO A 455 -3.66 -24.41 -10.78
C PRO A 455 -2.66 -23.80 -9.79
N TYR A 456 -3.05 -22.73 -9.09
CA TYR A 456 -2.16 -21.98 -8.18
C TYR A 456 -1.57 -22.89 -7.08
N ALA A 457 -2.38 -23.74 -6.47
CA ALA A 457 -1.91 -24.66 -5.44
C ALA A 457 -0.81 -25.61 -5.94
N GLN A 458 -0.95 -26.12 -7.19
CA GLN A 458 0.07 -26.96 -7.81
C GLN A 458 1.37 -26.19 -8.07
N ALA A 459 1.27 -24.97 -8.58
CA ALA A 459 2.42 -24.10 -8.82
C ALA A 459 3.17 -23.77 -7.52
N MET A 460 2.44 -23.50 -6.43
CA MET A 460 3.02 -23.23 -5.10
C MET A 460 3.69 -24.48 -4.51
N ALA A 461 3.07 -25.63 -4.61
CA ALA A 461 3.70 -26.89 -4.18
C ALA A 461 5.00 -27.17 -4.93
N ALA A 462 5.03 -26.97 -6.26
CA ALA A 462 6.24 -27.12 -7.07
C ALA A 462 7.33 -26.08 -6.72
N LEU A 463 6.95 -24.85 -6.38
CA LEU A 463 7.89 -23.81 -5.93
C LEU A 463 8.58 -24.19 -4.62
N ARG A 464 7.83 -24.72 -3.66
CA ARG A 464 8.34 -25.14 -2.34
C ARG A 464 9.20 -26.40 -2.40
N ALA A 465 8.86 -27.35 -3.28
CA ALA A 465 9.66 -28.56 -3.46
C ALA A 465 11.08 -28.30 -4.02
N ARG A 466 11.34 -27.10 -4.55
CA ARG A 466 12.65 -26.67 -5.05
C ARG A 466 13.47 -25.90 -3.99
N ALA A 467 13.01 -25.87 -2.75
CA ALA A 467 13.63 -25.14 -1.64
C ALA A 467 14.79 -25.92 -0.98
#